data_abed748b20085ef6c49af45a321ab38a
#
_entry.id   abed748b20085ef6c49af45a321ab38a
#
_cell.length_a   1.000
_cell.length_b   1.000
_cell.length_c   1.000
_cell.angle_alpha   90.00
_cell.angle_beta   90.00
_cell.angle_gamma   90.00
#
_symmetry.space_group_name_H-M   'P 1'
#
loop_
_entity.id
_entity.type
_entity.pdbx_description
1 polymer ?
#
loop_
_entity_poly.entity_id
_entity_poly.type
_entity_poly.pdbx_seq_one_letter_code
_entity_poly.pdbx_strand_id
1 'polypeptide(L)'
;MKRHNVRRLLALVLVAALCLLCGAAAQPNATEVHIYSADDLVQLSKSCKLDTYSQGKTVYLDNDVDLSGSDFVPIPTFGGTFEGQGHTVSGLELSGDASHMGLFRYVQAVGTVRDLKVTGNIDAAGTLNEIGAIVGTNYGTISGCSFNGTISGENNVGGIAGTNEGSGMIMSLIHISEPTRQA
;
A
#
# COMPACT_ATOMS: atom_id res chain seq x y z
N MET A 1 22.18 -18.55 -60.93
CA MET A 1 21.05 -17.89 -60.26
C MET A 1 20.62 -18.52 -58.88
N LYS A 2 21.14 -19.66 -58.45
CA LYS A 2 20.67 -20.32 -57.18
C LYS A 2 21.43 -19.90 -55.91
N ARG A 3 22.64 -19.37 -55.99
CA ARG A 3 23.44 -19.05 -54.79
C ARG A 3 23.06 -17.70 -54.10
N HIS A 4 22.46 -16.77 -54.83
CA HIS A 4 22.08 -15.47 -54.25
C HIS A 4 20.80 -15.54 -53.39
N ASN A 5 19.88 -16.45 -53.74
CA ASN A 5 18.63 -16.59 -52.99
C ASN A 5 18.83 -17.33 -51.66
N VAL A 6 19.80 -18.26 -51.58
CA VAL A 6 20.12 -18.97 -50.33
C VAL A 6 20.78 -18.04 -49.30
N ARG A 7 21.65 -17.12 -49.75
CA ARG A 7 22.26 -16.13 -48.86
C ARG A 7 21.24 -15.11 -48.32
N ARG A 8 20.25 -14.71 -49.13
CA ARG A 8 19.15 -13.83 -48.68
C ARG A 8 18.19 -14.56 -47.76
N LEU A 9 17.94 -15.84 -47.95
CA LEU A 9 17.11 -16.66 -47.07
C LEU A 9 17.81 -16.89 -45.72
N LEU A 10 19.12 -17.18 -45.71
CA LEU A 10 19.89 -17.31 -44.46
C LEU A 10 19.97 -16.00 -43.67
N ALA A 11 20.12 -14.86 -44.36
CA ALA A 11 20.14 -13.56 -43.70
C ALA A 11 18.78 -13.21 -43.10
N LEU A 12 17.68 -13.53 -43.75
CA LEU A 12 16.32 -13.34 -43.22
C LEU A 12 16.02 -14.25 -42.02
N VAL A 13 16.50 -15.48 -42.02
CA VAL A 13 16.35 -16.43 -40.90
C VAL A 13 17.21 -15.98 -39.72
N LEU A 14 18.42 -15.45 -39.96
CA LEU A 14 19.26 -14.94 -38.87
C LEU A 14 18.69 -13.67 -38.22
N VAL A 15 18.08 -12.77 -39.02
CA VAL A 15 17.42 -11.58 -38.50
C VAL A 15 16.14 -11.95 -37.71
N ALA A 16 15.37 -12.92 -38.19
CA ALA A 16 14.20 -13.43 -37.49
C ALA A 16 14.59 -14.16 -36.17
N ALA A 17 15.70 -14.91 -36.17
CA ALA A 17 16.22 -15.56 -34.96
C ALA A 17 16.77 -14.55 -33.95
N LEU A 18 17.36 -13.44 -34.40
CA LEU A 18 17.86 -12.37 -33.54
C LEU A 18 16.69 -11.55 -32.92
N CYS A 19 15.58 -11.39 -33.64
CA CYS A 19 14.36 -10.78 -33.10
C CYS A 19 13.65 -11.68 -32.08
N LEU A 20 13.75 -12.99 -32.21
CA LEU A 20 13.19 -13.94 -31.23
C LEU A 20 14.03 -14.04 -29.93
N LEU A 21 15.31 -13.69 -29.99
CA LEU A 21 16.18 -13.60 -28.80
C LEU A 21 16.04 -12.26 -28.07
N CYS A 22 15.47 -11.23 -28.69
CA CYS A 22 15.18 -9.93 -28.08
C CYS A 22 13.77 -9.87 -27.45
N GLY A 23 13.00 -10.92 -27.53
CA GLY A 23 11.60 -11.01 -27.06
C GLY A 23 11.42 -11.68 -25.70
N ALA A 24 12.49 -12.06 -25.03
CA ALA A 24 12.48 -12.29 -23.59
C ALA A 24 12.97 -11.00 -22.89
N ALA A 25 12.30 -9.86 -23.14
CA ALA A 25 12.20 -8.86 -22.10
C ALA A 25 11.59 -9.62 -20.92
N ALA A 26 12.44 -9.95 -19.92
CA ALA A 26 11.94 -10.26 -18.61
C ALA A 26 10.87 -9.21 -18.34
N GLN A 27 9.62 -9.65 -18.24
CA GLN A 27 8.59 -8.80 -17.65
C GLN A 27 9.23 -8.36 -16.35
N PRO A 28 9.43 -7.05 -16.10
CA PRO A 28 9.81 -6.66 -14.77
C PRO A 28 8.74 -7.31 -13.90
N ASN A 29 9.12 -8.23 -13.02
CA ASN A 29 8.33 -8.51 -11.85
C ASN A 29 8.12 -7.11 -11.30
N ALA A 30 6.91 -6.56 -11.50
CA ALA A 30 6.66 -5.18 -11.12
C ALA A 30 6.86 -5.14 -9.61
N THR A 31 8.08 -4.80 -9.21
CA THR A 31 8.44 -4.55 -7.81
C THR A 31 7.84 -3.24 -7.35
N GLU A 32 7.32 -2.46 -8.29
CA GLU A 32 6.70 -1.15 -8.06
C GLU A 32 5.23 -1.20 -8.49
N VAL A 33 4.38 -0.64 -7.66
CA VAL A 33 2.93 -0.48 -7.89
C VAL A 33 2.61 0.98 -7.65
N HIS A 34 1.92 1.61 -8.58
CA HIS A 34 1.55 3.01 -8.50
C HIS A 34 0.05 3.17 -8.30
N ILE A 35 -0.34 4.01 -7.35
CA ILE A 35 -1.73 4.30 -6.99
C ILE A 35 -2.02 5.75 -7.36
N TYR A 36 -2.90 5.95 -8.31
CA TYR A 36 -3.34 7.26 -8.79
C TYR A 36 -4.80 7.56 -8.43
N SER A 37 -5.58 6.53 -8.06
CA SER A 37 -7.03 6.62 -7.89
C SER A 37 -7.55 5.66 -6.81
N ALA A 38 -8.83 5.84 -6.42
CA ALA A 38 -9.53 4.92 -5.54
C ALA A 38 -9.60 3.50 -6.10
N ASP A 39 -9.80 3.36 -7.41
CA ASP A 39 -9.86 2.06 -8.08
C ASP A 39 -8.54 1.30 -7.95
N ASP A 40 -7.39 1.98 -8.01
CA ASP A 40 -6.08 1.35 -7.83
C ASP A 40 -5.92 0.82 -6.39
N LEU A 41 -6.37 1.59 -5.37
CA LEU A 41 -6.39 1.13 -3.98
C LEU A 41 -7.34 -0.07 -3.78
N VAL A 42 -8.50 -0.05 -4.44
CA VAL A 42 -9.43 -1.19 -4.44
C VAL A 42 -8.78 -2.43 -5.07
N GLN A 43 -8.03 -2.27 -6.18
CA GLN A 43 -7.33 -3.38 -6.80
C GLN A 43 -6.17 -3.89 -5.93
N LEU A 44 -5.44 -2.99 -5.27
CA LEU A 44 -4.40 -3.36 -4.29
C LEU A 44 -5.01 -4.19 -3.17
N SER A 45 -6.14 -3.75 -2.58
CA SER A 45 -6.83 -4.48 -1.54
C SER A 45 -7.23 -5.88 -1.98
N LYS A 46 -7.81 -6.00 -3.19
CA LYS A 46 -8.18 -7.31 -3.76
C LYS A 46 -6.98 -8.23 -3.97
N SER A 47 -5.86 -7.68 -4.43
CA SER A 47 -4.62 -8.42 -4.69
C SER A 47 -3.96 -8.90 -3.40
N CYS A 48 -4.01 -8.08 -2.34
CA CYS A 48 -3.47 -8.38 -1.01
C CYS A 48 -4.28 -9.42 -0.21
N LYS A 49 -5.35 -9.99 -0.78
CA LYS A 49 -5.95 -11.23 -0.26
C LYS A 49 -4.99 -12.41 -0.30
N LEU A 50 -4.00 -12.37 -1.19
CA LEU A 50 -2.86 -13.28 -1.18
C LEU A 50 -1.76 -12.68 -0.30
N ASP A 51 -1.45 -13.32 0.81
CA ASP A 51 -0.53 -12.83 1.85
C ASP A 51 0.87 -12.47 1.35
N THR A 52 1.31 -13.08 0.26
CA THR A 52 2.62 -12.86 -0.34
C THR A 52 2.61 -11.81 -1.45
N TYR A 53 1.44 -11.33 -1.87
CA TYR A 53 1.33 -10.45 -3.04
C TYR A 53 2.20 -9.19 -2.94
N SER A 54 2.15 -8.53 -1.80
CA SER A 54 2.86 -7.27 -1.56
C SER A 54 4.32 -7.45 -1.12
N GLN A 55 4.73 -8.67 -0.74
CA GLN A 55 6.10 -8.91 -0.28
C GLN A 55 7.13 -8.58 -1.37
N GLY A 56 8.15 -7.81 -1.00
CA GLY A 56 9.19 -7.35 -1.92
C GLY A 56 8.75 -6.29 -2.93
N LYS A 57 7.52 -5.76 -2.81
CA LYS A 57 7.02 -4.66 -3.64
C LYS A 57 7.07 -3.33 -2.88
N THR A 58 7.26 -2.27 -3.64
CA THR A 58 7.02 -0.89 -3.20
C THR A 58 5.75 -0.36 -3.88
N VAL A 59 4.81 0.09 -3.08
CA VAL A 59 3.57 0.73 -3.52
C VAL A 59 3.71 2.23 -3.30
N TYR A 60 3.58 3.01 -4.35
CA TYR A 60 3.64 4.46 -4.31
C TYR A 60 2.23 5.05 -4.41
N LEU A 61 1.88 5.94 -3.49
CA LEU A 61 0.69 6.78 -3.61
C LEU A 61 1.11 8.06 -4.34
N ASP A 62 0.84 8.14 -5.65
CA ASP A 62 1.33 9.23 -6.50
C ASP A 62 0.40 10.45 -6.53
N ASN A 63 -0.81 10.31 -6.01
CA ASN A 63 -1.81 11.38 -5.87
C ASN A 63 -2.54 11.28 -4.54
N ASP A 64 -3.19 12.37 -4.15
CA ASP A 64 -4.25 12.30 -3.16
C ASP A 64 -5.41 11.47 -3.70
N VAL A 65 -5.95 10.58 -2.89
CA VAL A 65 -7.00 9.64 -3.28
C VAL A 65 -8.22 9.82 -2.37
N ASP A 66 -9.40 10.00 -2.99
CA ASP A 66 -10.66 10.04 -2.27
C ASP A 66 -11.40 8.70 -2.41
N LEU A 67 -11.63 8.04 -1.30
CA LEU A 67 -12.34 6.75 -1.21
C LEU A 67 -13.86 6.91 -1.11
N SER A 68 -14.38 8.14 -1.03
CA SER A 68 -15.82 8.39 -0.90
C SER A 68 -16.61 7.74 -2.03
N GLY A 69 -17.58 6.91 -1.67
CA GLY A 69 -18.41 6.19 -2.63
C GLY A 69 -17.72 5.08 -3.41
N SER A 70 -16.47 4.73 -3.07
CA SER A 70 -15.78 3.60 -3.66
C SER A 70 -16.15 2.27 -2.98
N ASP A 71 -15.90 1.16 -3.67
CA ASP A 71 -16.03 -0.19 -3.11
C ASP A 71 -14.79 -0.62 -2.32
N PHE A 72 -14.11 0.33 -1.68
CA PHE A 72 -12.90 0.03 -0.93
C PHE A 72 -13.20 -0.86 0.27
N VAL A 73 -12.38 -1.89 0.42
CA VAL A 73 -12.36 -2.76 1.59
C VAL A 73 -10.95 -2.71 2.16
N PRO A 74 -10.79 -2.66 3.50
CA PRO A 74 -9.47 -2.66 4.12
C PRO A 74 -8.51 -3.68 3.53
N ILE A 75 -7.26 -3.25 3.29
CA ILE A 75 -6.21 -4.11 2.75
C ILE A 75 -5.96 -5.24 3.75
N PRO A 76 -6.22 -6.51 3.38
CA PRO A 76 -6.27 -7.60 4.36
C PRO A 76 -4.93 -7.85 5.05
N THR A 77 -3.85 -7.90 4.27
CA THR A 77 -2.49 -8.12 4.78
C THR A 77 -1.48 -7.41 3.88
N PHE A 78 -0.46 -6.79 4.48
CA PHE A 78 0.54 -6.04 3.72
C PHE A 78 1.95 -6.32 4.23
N GLY A 79 2.83 -6.80 3.33
CA GLY A 79 4.22 -7.17 3.63
C GLY A 79 5.24 -6.49 2.72
N GLY A 80 4.84 -5.46 1.99
CA GLY A 80 5.69 -4.62 1.14
C GLY A 80 6.07 -3.31 1.80
N THR A 81 6.51 -2.35 1.00
CA THR A 81 6.69 -0.95 1.40
C THR A 81 5.59 -0.09 0.77
N PHE A 82 4.80 0.60 1.58
CA PHE A 82 3.82 1.58 1.13
C PHE A 82 4.38 2.99 1.35
N GLU A 83 4.65 3.69 0.25
CA GLU A 83 5.15 5.06 0.22
C GLU A 83 3.98 6.01 0.01
N GLY A 84 3.55 6.67 1.06
CA GLY A 84 2.48 7.67 0.99
C GLY A 84 2.92 8.97 0.34
N GLN A 85 4.23 9.24 0.29
CA GLN A 85 4.83 10.43 -0.33
C GLN A 85 4.25 11.77 0.20
N GLY A 86 3.65 11.74 1.40
CA GLY A 86 2.96 12.89 1.99
C GLY A 86 1.56 13.14 1.44
N HIS A 87 1.08 12.29 0.52
CA HIS A 87 -0.28 12.33 0.00
C HIS A 87 -1.33 11.86 1.01
N THR A 88 -2.56 12.17 0.69
CA THR A 88 -3.71 11.89 1.55
C THR A 88 -4.64 10.85 0.93
N VAL A 89 -5.00 9.85 1.72
CA VAL A 89 -6.17 9.00 1.46
C VAL A 89 -7.33 9.57 2.27
N SER A 90 -8.32 10.12 1.60
CA SER A 90 -9.50 10.74 2.22
C SER A 90 -10.74 9.87 2.06
N GLY A 91 -11.80 10.20 2.79
CA GLY A 91 -13.09 9.51 2.67
C GLY A 91 -13.04 8.04 3.12
N LEU A 92 -12.13 7.68 4.04
CA LEU A 92 -12.13 6.35 4.63
C LEU A 92 -13.32 6.20 5.57
N GLU A 93 -14.35 5.49 5.14
CA GLU A 93 -15.55 5.21 5.93
C GLU A 93 -15.59 3.70 6.22
N LEU A 94 -15.29 3.32 7.46
CA LEU A 94 -15.34 1.94 7.91
C LEU A 94 -16.38 1.81 9.02
N SER A 95 -17.28 0.84 8.87
CA SER A 95 -18.28 0.52 9.88
C SER A 95 -18.55 -0.97 9.94
N GLY A 96 -19.10 -1.42 11.04
CA GLY A 96 -19.53 -2.80 11.21
C GLY A 96 -18.85 -3.53 12.35
N ASP A 97 -18.87 -4.86 12.27
CA ASP A 97 -18.50 -5.80 13.34
C ASP A 97 -17.20 -6.59 13.04
N ALA A 98 -16.35 -6.09 12.13
CA ALA A 98 -15.08 -6.72 11.84
C ALA A 98 -13.99 -6.24 12.81
N SER A 99 -13.27 -7.17 13.42
CA SER A 99 -12.03 -6.86 14.15
C SER A 99 -10.89 -6.47 13.20
N HIS A 100 -9.87 -5.80 13.72
CA HIS A 100 -8.69 -5.33 12.97
C HIS A 100 -9.10 -4.36 11.85
N MET A 101 -9.74 -3.25 12.21
CA MET A 101 -10.17 -2.21 11.27
C MET A 101 -9.09 -1.18 11.06
N GLY A 102 -8.97 -0.69 9.84
CA GLY A 102 -8.04 0.35 9.40
C GLY A 102 -7.89 0.35 7.89
N LEU A 103 -7.10 1.26 7.33
CA LEU A 103 -6.76 1.21 5.91
C LEU A 103 -6.10 -0.15 5.58
N PHE A 104 -5.21 -0.62 6.48
CA PHE A 104 -4.66 -1.96 6.50
C PHE A 104 -5.23 -2.72 7.70
N ARG A 105 -5.67 -3.98 7.51
CA ARG A 105 -6.04 -4.82 8.63
C ARG A 105 -4.81 -5.32 9.37
N TYR A 106 -3.81 -5.80 8.61
CA TYR A 106 -2.54 -6.29 9.15
C TYR A 106 -1.36 -5.76 8.33
N VAL A 107 -0.33 -5.25 9.02
CA VAL A 107 0.99 -5.01 8.44
C VAL A 107 1.93 -6.10 8.97
N GLN A 108 2.48 -6.90 8.05
CA GLN A 108 3.39 -8.01 8.37
C GLN A 108 4.73 -7.50 8.92
N ALA A 109 5.50 -8.36 9.59
CA ALA A 109 6.78 -8.00 10.20
C ALA A 109 7.83 -7.42 9.23
N VAL A 110 7.73 -7.77 7.95
CA VAL A 110 8.58 -7.22 6.88
C VAL A 110 7.95 -6.00 6.19
N GLY A 111 6.71 -5.67 6.53
CA GLY A 111 5.95 -4.57 5.94
C GLY A 111 6.36 -3.21 6.49
N THR A 112 6.29 -2.20 5.66
CA THR A 112 6.52 -0.79 6.02
C THR A 112 5.42 0.08 5.41
N VAL A 113 4.84 0.99 6.21
CA VAL A 113 3.95 2.04 5.74
C VAL A 113 4.50 3.37 6.20
N ARG A 114 4.74 4.30 5.26
CA ARG A 114 5.35 5.57 5.64
C ARG A 114 4.79 6.77 4.86
N ASP A 115 4.93 7.94 5.51
CA ASP A 115 4.64 9.26 4.94
C ASP A 115 3.23 9.36 4.34
N LEU A 116 2.23 8.77 5.05
CA LEU A 116 0.84 8.68 4.62
C LEU A 116 -0.07 9.50 5.53
N LYS A 117 -0.95 10.28 4.93
CA LYS A 117 -2.06 10.93 5.63
C LYS A 117 -3.37 10.20 5.34
N VAL A 118 -4.17 9.98 6.35
CA VAL A 118 -5.51 9.38 6.20
C VAL A 118 -6.55 10.27 6.86
N THR A 119 -7.69 10.45 6.21
CA THR A 119 -8.85 11.15 6.80
C THR A 119 -10.11 10.34 6.60
N GLY A 120 -11.00 10.36 7.60
CA GLY A 120 -12.27 9.62 7.52
C GLY A 120 -12.86 9.28 8.86
N ASN A 121 -13.81 8.34 8.86
CA ASN A 121 -14.50 7.91 10.06
C ASN A 121 -14.47 6.39 10.16
N ILE A 122 -14.20 5.90 11.36
CA ILE A 122 -14.21 4.48 11.67
C ILE A 122 -15.17 4.28 12.85
N ASP A 123 -16.25 3.57 12.60
CA ASP A 123 -17.29 3.28 13.58
C ASP A 123 -17.40 1.76 13.78
N ALA A 124 -16.60 1.24 14.69
CA ALA A 124 -16.60 -0.16 15.03
C ALA A 124 -17.71 -0.48 16.03
N ALA A 125 -18.67 -1.29 15.62
CA ALA A 125 -19.78 -1.70 16.44
C ALA A 125 -19.39 -2.83 17.41
N GLY A 126 -19.90 -2.79 18.64
CA GLY A 126 -19.76 -3.88 19.62
C GLY A 126 -18.38 -3.97 20.28
N THR A 127 -18.05 -5.14 20.79
CA THR A 127 -16.83 -5.44 21.55
C THR A 127 -15.61 -5.73 20.65
N LEU A 128 -15.47 -4.99 19.55
CA LEU A 128 -14.40 -5.23 18.60
C LEU A 128 -13.08 -4.70 19.07
N ASN A 129 -12.03 -5.37 18.69
CA ASN A 129 -10.67 -5.07 19.08
C ASN A 129 -9.82 -4.66 17.88
N GLU A 130 -8.73 -3.98 18.15
CA GLU A 130 -7.67 -3.63 17.20
C GLU A 130 -8.16 -2.69 16.09
N ILE A 131 -8.64 -1.53 16.51
CA ILE A 131 -9.14 -0.48 15.64
C ILE A 131 -8.11 0.64 15.53
N GLY A 132 -7.55 0.83 14.33
CA GLY A 132 -6.60 1.91 14.07
C GLY A 132 -6.81 2.48 12.67
N ALA A 133 -6.62 3.79 12.48
CA ALA A 133 -6.93 4.40 11.19
C ALA A 133 -5.99 3.93 10.06
N ILE A 134 -4.71 3.76 10.37
CA ILE A 134 -3.73 3.25 9.41
C ILE A 134 -3.78 1.72 9.42
N VAL A 135 -3.67 1.10 10.59
CA VAL A 135 -3.61 -0.36 10.70
C VAL A 135 -4.35 -0.88 11.92
N GLY A 136 -5.11 -1.94 11.76
CA GLY A 136 -5.70 -2.67 12.88
C GLY A 136 -4.61 -3.28 13.77
N THR A 137 -3.78 -4.18 13.23
CA THR A 137 -2.66 -4.80 13.94
C THR A 137 -1.35 -4.64 13.17
N ASN A 138 -0.36 -4.05 13.83
CA ASN A 138 0.97 -3.81 13.26
C ASN A 138 2.00 -4.78 13.80
N TYR A 139 2.65 -5.53 12.92
CA TYR A 139 3.86 -6.32 13.21
C TYR A 139 5.11 -5.72 12.55
N GLY A 140 4.93 -4.76 11.62
CA GLY A 140 5.97 -4.14 10.81
C GLY A 140 6.35 -2.73 11.26
N THR A 141 6.63 -1.85 10.34
CA THR A 141 7.05 -0.47 10.61
C THR A 141 6.03 0.53 10.06
N ILE A 142 5.55 1.42 10.91
CA ILE A 142 4.73 2.59 10.55
C ILE A 142 5.52 3.85 10.87
N SER A 143 5.72 4.75 9.91
CA SER A 143 6.47 5.98 10.14
C SER A 143 5.92 7.17 9.37
N GLY A 144 5.99 8.38 9.93
CA GLY A 144 5.54 9.60 9.25
C GLY A 144 4.05 9.62 8.88
N CYS A 145 3.24 8.73 9.46
CA CYS A 145 1.81 8.63 9.16
C CYS A 145 0.99 9.51 10.10
N SER A 146 -0.13 10.03 9.60
CA SER A 146 -1.06 10.81 10.40
C SER A 146 -2.51 10.47 10.05
N PHE A 147 -3.39 10.66 11.02
CA PHE A 147 -4.83 10.53 10.86
C PHE A 147 -5.56 11.78 11.34
N ASN A 148 -6.58 12.16 10.61
CA ASN A 148 -7.51 13.23 11.00
C ASN A 148 -8.95 12.77 10.74
N GLY A 149 -9.72 12.60 11.80
CA GLY A 149 -11.09 12.09 11.71
C GLY A 149 -11.59 11.54 13.04
N THR A 150 -12.59 10.70 12.99
CA THR A 150 -13.18 10.07 14.18
C THR A 150 -12.95 8.57 14.16
N ILE A 151 -12.66 8.01 15.33
CA ILE A 151 -12.61 6.57 15.54
C ILE A 151 -13.44 6.25 16.79
N SER A 152 -14.39 5.33 16.64
CA SER A 152 -15.11 4.76 17.77
C SER A 152 -14.89 3.25 17.82
N GLY A 153 -14.84 2.72 19.02
CA GLY A 153 -14.64 1.29 19.31
C GLY A 153 -14.51 1.06 20.79
N GLU A 154 -14.58 -0.17 21.24
CA GLU A 154 -14.58 -0.49 22.68
C GLU A 154 -13.19 -0.83 23.22
N ASN A 155 -12.38 -1.61 22.47
CA ASN A 155 -11.07 -2.07 22.91
C ASN A 155 -9.99 -1.82 21.87
N ASN A 156 -8.76 -1.52 22.34
CA ASN A 156 -7.57 -1.34 21.50
C ASN A 156 -7.82 -0.35 20.34
N VAL A 157 -8.24 0.86 20.68
CA VAL A 157 -8.54 1.93 19.72
C VAL A 157 -7.39 2.92 19.69
N GLY A 158 -6.82 3.14 18.52
CA GLY A 158 -5.72 4.08 18.33
C GLY A 158 -5.80 4.85 17.01
N GLY A 159 -5.33 6.11 17.01
CA GLY A 159 -5.34 6.95 15.82
C GLY A 159 -4.48 6.43 14.67
N ILE A 160 -3.44 5.66 14.96
CA ILE A 160 -2.55 5.06 13.97
C ILE A 160 -2.74 3.54 13.92
N ALA A 161 -2.57 2.85 15.03
CA ALA A 161 -2.71 1.39 15.13
C ALA A 161 -3.62 1.02 16.29
N GLY A 162 -4.44 0.00 16.13
CA GLY A 162 -5.20 -0.62 17.19
C GLY A 162 -4.28 -1.35 18.16
N THR A 163 -3.44 -2.24 17.63
CA THR A 163 -2.37 -2.89 18.38
C THR A 163 -1.04 -2.85 17.64
N ASN A 164 0.03 -2.85 18.44
CA ASN A 164 1.41 -2.93 17.93
C ASN A 164 2.07 -4.15 18.57
N GLU A 165 2.28 -5.19 17.78
CA GLU A 165 2.62 -6.53 18.23
C GLU A 165 4.03 -6.95 17.85
N GLY A 166 4.63 -7.82 18.61
CA GLY A 166 5.91 -8.44 18.30
C GLY A 166 7.04 -7.42 18.08
N SER A 167 7.55 -7.35 16.84
CA SER A 167 8.58 -6.40 16.41
C SER A 167 8.01 -5.10 15.85
N GLY A 168 6.71 -4.87 15.94
CA GLY A 168 6.04 -3.71 15.38
C GLY A 168 6.63 -2.40 15.90
N MET A 169 6.86 -1.45 15.00
CA MET A 169 7.39 -0.12 15.31
C MET A 169 6.45 0.96 14.79
N ILE A 170 6.19 1.96 15.62
CA ILE A 170 5.48 3.17 15.22
C ILE A 170 6.40 4.35 15.53
N MET A 171 6.82 5.05 14.48
CA MET A 171 7.71 6.21 14.57
C MET A 171 6.98 7.45 14.06
N SER A 172 6.77 8.43 14.95
CA SER A 172 6.22 9.73 14.59
C SER A 172 7.33 10.78 14.70
N LEU A 173 7.57 11.53 13.64
CA LEU A 173 8.35 12.76 13.69
C LEU A 173 7.41 13.86 14.21
N ILE A 174 7.39 14.05 15.52
CA ILE A 174 6.79 15.25 16.10
C ILE A 174 7.80 16.39 15.85
N HIS A 175 7.53 17.23 14.87
CA HIS A 175 8.25 18.50 14.74
C HIS A 175 7.71 19.46 15.82
N ILE A 176 8.35 19.45 16.98
CA ILE A 176 8.11 20.48 18.01
C ILE A 176 8.82 21.73 17.50
N SER A 177 8.08 22.65 16.87
CA SER A 177 8.57 24.02 16.71
C SER A 177 8.73 24.63 18.11
N GLU A 178 9.97 24.93 18.50
CA GLU A 178 10.21 25.64 19.75
C GLU A 178 9.40 26.95 19.78
N PRO A 179 8.74 27.25 20.91
CA PRO A 179 8.05 28.54 21.03
C PRO A 179 9.08 29.66 20.93
N THR A 180 8.88 30.52 19.96
CA THR A 180 9.70 31.73 19.77
C THR A 180 9.62 32.55 21.06
N ARG A 181 10.70 32.59 21.82
CA ARG A 181 10.84 33.46 22.99
C ARG A 181 10.86 34.88 22.46
N GLN A 182 9.76 35.59 22.61
CA GLN A 182 9.78 37.04 22.44
C GLN A 182 10.59 37.64 23.63
N ALA A 183 11.64 38.32 23.24
CA ALA A 183 12.41 39.16 24.16
C ALA A 183 11.70 40.49 24.39
#